data_23615fb8f82929a7d4cd6bb32a2aa7db
#
_entry.id   23615fb8f82929a7d4cd6bb32a2aa7db
#
_cell.length_a   1.000
_cell.length_b   1.000
_cell.length_c   1.000
_cell.angle_alpha   90.00
_cell.angle_beta   90.00
_cell.angle_gamma   90.00
#
_symmetry.space_group_name_H-M   'P 1'
#
loop_
_entity.id
_entity.type
_entity.pdbx_description
1 polymer ?
#
loop_
_entity_poly.entity_id
_entity_poly.type
_entity_poly.pdbx_seq_one_letter_code
_entity_poly.pdbx_strand_id
1 'polypeptide(L)'
;MKRLMMYLKDYKKESILAPLFKLLEAFFELMVPLVMANIIDYGISNRNMGYIGKMGLLLLLLGVVGLASSITAQFFAAKAAVGFSTKLRQALFNHIEDLSFTDIDKAGTSTMITRMTSDVNQVQSGVNMTLRLFLRSPIIVFGAMIMAFTIDVKCALIFVVAIPLLSVVVFGIILSTIPLYKKVQSKLDQVLGITRENLTGVRVIRAFHQEAKEADRFRENNEALSAMQIFVGKIS
;
A
#
# COMPACT_ATOMS: atom_id res chain seq x y z
N MET A 1 -11.05 -0.21 -14.50
CA MET A 1 -9.81 0.60 -14.38
C MET A 1 -9.70 1.71 -15.42
N LYS A 2 -9.76 1.45 -16.73
CA LYS A 2 -9.64 2.53 -17.77
C LYS A 2 -10.64 3.70 -17.61
N ARG A 3 -11.89 3.43 -17.23
CA ARG A 3 -12.91 4.48 -16.99
C ARG A 3 -12.59 5.38 -15.78
N LEU A 4 -11.97 4.83 -14.74
CA LEU A 4 -11.58 5.60 -13.57
C LEU A 4 -10.40 6.54 -13.86
N MET A 5 -9.47 6.13 -14.73
CA MET A 5 -8.34 6.99 -15.13
C MET A 5 -8.77 8.28 -15.85
N MET A 6 -10.02 8.35 -16.34
CA MET A 6 -10.56 9.55 -16.94
C MET A 6 -10.62 10.72 -15.94
N TYR A 7 -10.90 10.44 -14.66
CA TYR A 7 -10.94 11.47 -13.61
C TYR A 7 -9.56 11.98 -13.18
N LEU A 8 -8.47 11.29 -13.56
CA LEU A 8 -7.09 11.75 -13.38
C LEU A 8 -6.63 12.72 -14.50
N LYS A 9 -7.38 12.85 -15.60
CA LYS A 9 -6.96 13.65 -16.75
C LYS A 9 -6.71 15.11 -16.39
N ASP A 10 -7.47 15.69 -15.47
CA ASP A 10 -7.32 17.09 -15.07
C ASP A 10 -6.14 17.32 -14.12
N TYR A 11 -5.65 16.24 -13.51
CA TYR A 11 -4.49 16.23 -12.61
C TYR A 11 -3.27 15.54 -13.25
N LYS A 12 -3.14 15.61 -14.60
CA LYS A 12 -2.03 15.01 -15.33
C LYS A 12 -0.67 15.53 -14.88
N LYS A 13 -0.56 16.85 -14.65
CA LYS A 13 0.69 17.47 -14.20
C LYS A 13 1.13 16.88 -12.85
N GLU A 14 0.22 16.85 -11.90
CA GLU A 14 0.47 16.30 -10.57
C GLU A 14 0.76 14.80 -10.61
N SER A 15 0.04 14.07 -11.43
CA SER A 15 0.22 12.61 -11.62
C SER A 15 1.55 12.24 -12.28
N ILE A 16 2.18 13.16 -13.03
CA ILE A 16 3.50 12.96 -13.63
C ILE A 16 4.60 13.51 -12.69
N LEU A 17 4.38 14.67 -12.08
CA LEU A 17 5.36 15.30 -11.20
C LEU A 17 5.60 14.48 -9.92
N ALA A 18 4.55 13.86 -9.35
CA ALA A 18 4.70 13.05 -8.15
C ALA A 18 5.68 11.88 -8.34
N PRO A 19 5.51 10.99 -9.33
CA PRO A 19 6.50 9.96 -9.61
C PRO A 19 7.88 10.52 -9.99
N LEU A 20 7.94 11.62 -10.77
CA LEU A 20 9.22 12.21 -11.20
C LEU A 20 10.06 12.68 -10.00
N PHE A 21 9.47 13.39 -9.04
CA PHE A 21 10.16 13.78 -7.82
C PHE A 21 10.51 12.59 -6.94
N LYS A 22 9.68 11.53 -6.98
CA LYS A 22 9.97 10.27 -6.26
C LYS A 22 11.13 9.49 -6.88
N LEU A 23 11.30 9.57 -8.19
CA LEU A 23 12.45 9.04 -8.90
C LEU A 23 13.73 9.85 -8.59
N LEU A 24 13.60 11.16 -8.53
CA LEU A 24 14.71 12.05 -8.17
C LEU A 24 15.21 11.77 -6.73
N GLU A 25 14.30 11.59 -5.79
CA GLU A 25 14.61 11.15 -4.43
C GLU A 25 15.36 9.82 -4.42
N ALA A 26 14.84 8.81 -5.15
CA ALA A 26 15.50 7.50 -5.25
C ALA A 26 16.90 7.58 -5.87
N PHE A 27 17.10 8.46 -6.83
CA PHE A 27 18.41 8.70 -7.43
C PHE A 27 19.41 9.27 -6.41
N PHE A 28 19.01 10.26 -5.61
CA PHE A 28 19.86 10.80 -4.56
C PHE A 28 20.15 9.77 -3.46
N GLU A 29 19.17 8.95 -3.10
CA GLU A 29 19.32 7.86 -2.14
C GLU A 29 20.36 6.83 -2.60
N LEU A 30 20.39 6.50 -3.89
CA LEU A 30 21.38 5.61 -4.50
C LEU A 30 22.79 6.23 -4.56
N MET A 31 22.92 7.56 -4.56
CA MET A 31 24.22 8.23 -4.53
C MET A 31 24.92 8.15 -3.15
N VAL A 32 24.15 8.00 -2.07
CA VAL A 32 24.67 7.98 -0.71
C VAL A 32 25.75 6.91 -0.48
N PRO A 33 25.55 5.63 -0.84
CA PRO A 33 26.57 4.60 -0.69
C PRO A 33 27.88 4.89 -1.45
N LEU A 34 27.80 5.52 -2.64
CA LEU A 34 29.01 5.88 -3.42
C LEU A 34 29.83 6.97 -2.71
N VAL A 35 29.16 7.98 -2.16
CA VAL A 35 29.83 9.03 -1.40
C VAL A 35 30.43 8.46 -0.12
N MET A 36 29.72 7.53 0.54
CA MET A 36 30.27 6.82 1.71
C MET A 36 31.49 5.98 1.36
N ALA A 37 31.51 5.26 0.26
CA ALA A 37 32.67 4.52 -0.21
C ALA A 37 33.86 5.46 -0.43
N ASN A 38 33.65 6.60 -1.08
CA ASN A 38 34.70 7.60 -1.28
C ASN A 38 35.22 8.18 0.04
N ILE A 39 34.38 8.37 1.05
CA ILE A 39 34.84 8.80 2.39
C ILE A 39 35.77 7.76 3.01
N ILE A 40 35.44 6.48 2.89
CA ILE A 40 36.20 5.37 3.45
C ILE A 40 37.55 5.23 2.70
N ASP A 41 37.51 5.13 1.37
CA ASP A 41 38.62 4.79 0.53
C ASP A 41 39.65 5.93 0.44
N TYR A 42 39.18 7.16 0.28
CA TYR A 42 40.08 8.32 0.07
C TYR A 42 40.18 9.23 1.31
N GLY A 43 39.12 9.31 2.12
CA GLY A 43 39.10 10.16 3.30
C GLY A 43 39.82 9.53 4.48
N ILE A 44 39.34 8.37 4.93
CA ILE A 44 39.84 7.68 6.12
C ILE A 44 41.20 7.02 5.85
N SER A 45 41.32 6.31 4.73
CA SER A 45 42.61 5.65 4.37
C SER A 45 43.78 6.63 4.29
N ASN A 46 43.57 7.83 3.74
CA ASN A 46 44.57 8.86 3.60
C ASN A 46 44.61 9.85 4.78
N ARG A 47 43.80 9.65 5.83
CA ARG A 47 43.66 10.55 6.99
C ARG A 47 43.39 12.01 6.60
N ASN A 48 42.72 12.25 5.50
CA ASN A 48 42.44 13.57 4.96
C ASN A 48 41.14 14.14 5.51
N MET A 49 41.22 14.85 6.63
CA MET A 49 40.03 15.46 7.28
C MET A 49 39.34 16.49 6.42
N GLY A 50 40.05 17.21 5.55
CA GLY A 50 39.44 18.17 4.63
C GLY A 50 38.57 17.50 3.57
N TYR A 51 38.97 16.34 3.06
CA TYR A 51 38.18 15.54 2.13
C TYR A 51 36.93 14.96 2.80
N ILE A 52 37.08 14.41 4.01
CA ILE A 52 35.98 13.89 4.82
C ILE A 52 34.93 14.98 5.05
N GLY A 53 35.36 16.19 5.42
CA GLY A 53 34.46 17.33 5.64
C GLY A 53 33.68 17.73 4.38
N LYS A 54 34.35 17.78 3.22
CA LYS A 54 33.70 18.08 1.94
C LYS A 54 32.67 17.03 1.53
N MET A 55 33.03 15.74 1.67
CA MET A 55 32.11 14.63 1.35
C MET A 55 30.97 14.53 2.36
N GLY A 56 31.23 14.83 3.64
CA GLY A 56 30.19 14.94 4.66
C GLY A 56 29.17 16.05 4.36
N LEU A 57 29.66 17.22 3.90
CA LEU A 57 28.78 18.30 3.44
C LEU A 57 27.96 17.88 2.21
N LEU A 58 28.57 17.14 1.28
CA LEU A 58 27.85 16.59 0.11
C LEU A 58 26.74 15.62 0.55
N LEU A 59 26.99 14.72 1.51
CA LEU A 59 25.96 13.83 2.06
C LEU A 59 24.81 14.62 2.67
N LEU A 60 25.12 15.67 3.41
CA LEU A 60 24.12 16.53 4.04
C LEU A 60 23.27 17.23 2.96
N LEU A 61 23.88 17.72 1.89
CA LEU A 61 23.22 18.34 0.76
C LEU A 61 22.32 17.34 0.04
N LEU A 62 22.81 16.12 -0.25
CA LEU A 62 22.00 15.05 -0.85
C LEU A 62 20.80 14.70 0.02
N GLY A 63 20.97 14.65 1.36
CA GLY A 63 19.86 14.41 2.28
C GLY A 63 18.83 15.53 2.26
N VAL A 64 19.23 16.79 2.25
CA VAL A 64 18.32 17.94 2.19
C VAL A 64 17.56 17.99 0.87
N VAL A 65 18.25 17.80 -0.26
CA VAL A 65 17.61 17.78 -1.60
C VAL A 65 16.70 16.58 -1.75
N GLY A 66 17.10 15.40 -1.24
CA GLY A 66 16.27 14.21 -1.19
C GLY A 66 15.01 14.42 -0.38
N LEU A 67 15.12 15.03 0.81
CA LEU A 67 13.96 15.37 1.65
C LEU A 67 13.02 16.35 0.95
N ALA A 68 13.53 17.41 0.35
CA ALA A 68 12.73 18.37 -0.40
C ALA A 68 11.99 17.70 -1.56
N SER A 69 12.67 16.82 -2.30
CA SER A 69 12.08 16.02 -3.38
C SER A 69 10.97 15.10 -2.86
N SER A 70 11.19 14.45 -1.70
CA SER A 70 10.22 13.57 -1.06
C SER A 70 8.94 14.32 -0.66
N ILE A 71 9.08 15.48 -0.01
CA ILE A 71 7.94 16.32 0.41
C ILE A 71 7.16 16.79 -0.82
N THR A 72 7.86 17.24 -1.85
CA THR A 72 7.26 17.71 -3.11
C THR A 72 6.50 16.58 -3.82
N ALA A 73 7.10 15.39 -3.91
CA ALA A 73 6.44 14.20 -4.47
C ALA A 73 5.16 13.85 -3.71
N GLN A 74 5.22 13.90 -2.37
CA GLN A 74 4.11 13.59 -1.51
C GLN A 74 2.95 14.58 -1.65
N PHE A 75 3.28 15.86 -1.76
CA PHE A 75 2.31 16.93 -2.01
C PHE A 75 1.57 16.72 -3.33
N PHE A 76 2.29 16.48 -4.43
CA PHE A 76 1.66 16.27 -5.74
C PHE A 76 0.86 14.97 -5.80
N ALA A 77 1.33 13.88 -5.17
CA ALA A 77 0.60 12.63 -5.09
C ALA A 77 -0.72 12.79 -4.30
N ALA A 78 -0.66 13.48 -3.16
CA ALA A 78 -1.85 13.76 -2.36
C ALA A 78 -2.84 14.66 -3.11
N LYS A 79 -2.36 15.71 -3.76
CA LYS A 79 -3.20 16.63 -4.56
C LYS A 79 -3.91 15.89 -5.71
N ALA A 80 -3.20 15.03 -6.43
CA ALA A 80 -3.77 14.22 -7.50
C ALA A 80 -4.81 13.22 -6.96
N ALA A 81 -4.52 12.55 -5.87
CA ALA A 81 -5.41 11.55 -5.28
C ALA A 81 -6.69 12.18 -4.70
N VAL A 82 -6.56 13.31 -4.00
CA VAL A 82 -7.72 14.04 -3.47
C VAL A 82 -8.56 14.63 -4.60
N GLY A 83 -7.93 15.26 -5.60
CA GLY A 83 -8.64 15.79 -6.76
C GLY A 83 -9.40 14.71 -7.54
N PHE A 84 -8.77 13.56 -7.74
CA PHE A 84 -9.41 12.38 -8.33
C PHE A 84 -10.63 11.94 -7.51
N SER A 85 -10.51 11.79 -6.19
CA SER A 85 -11.61 11.32 -5.34
C SER A 85 -12.77 12.31 -5.29
N THR A 86 -12.48 13.61 -5.31
CA THR A 86 -13.51 14.66 -5.37
C THR A 86 -14.33 14.56 -6.65
N LYS A 87 -13.68 14.38 -7.79
CA LYS A 87 -14.38 14.19 -9.07
C LYS A 87 -15.15 12.87 -9.13
N LEU A 88 -14.59 11.81 -8.56
CA LEU A 88 -15.28 10.54 -8.50
C LEU A 88 -16.54 10.63 -7.63
N ARG A 89 -16.47 11.30 -6.47
CA ARG A 89 -17.66 11.55 -5.63
C ARG A 89 -18.71 12.36 -6.36
N GLN A 90 -18.31 13.42 -7.05
CA GLN A 90 -19.23 14.25 -7.83
C GLN A 90 -19.94 13.42 -8.91
N ALA A 91 -19.18 12.59 -9.66
CA ALA A 91 -19.75 11.74 -10.68
C ALA A 91 -20.68 10.66 -10.10
N LEU A 92 -20.34 10.09 -8.94
CA LEU A 92 -21.20 9.13 -8.24
C LEU A 92 -22.48 9.81 -7.73
N PHE A 93 -22.36 11.00 -7.17
CA PHE A 93 -23.52 11.74 -6.67
C PHE A 93 -24.49 12.06 -7.81
N ASN A 94 -24.01 12.64 -8.92
CA ASN A 94 -24.83 12.93 -10.07
C ASN A 94 -25.50 11.65 -10.63
N HIS A 95 -24.75 10.53 -10.67
CA HIS A 95 -25.34 9.27 -11.13
C HIS A 95 -26.42 8.73 -10.20
N ILE A 96 -26.27 8.93 -8.88
CA ILE A 96 -27.29 8.53 -7.90
C ILE A 96 -28.55 9.38 -8.07
N GLU A 97 -28.42 10.68 -8.33
CA GLU A 97 -29.58 11.55 -8.59
C GLU A 97 -30.34 11.18 -9.87
N ASP A 98 -29.64 10.63 -10.88
CA ASP A 98 -30.23 10.18 -12.14
C ASP A 98 -30.86 8.78 -12.04
N LEU A 99 -30.73 8.04 -10.92
CA LEU A 99 -31.29 6.71 -10.76
C LEU A 99 -32.81 6.76 -10.54
N SER A 100 -33.52 5.73 -11.05
CA SER A 100 -34.92 5.53 -10.74
C SER A 100 -35.12 5.12 -9.27
N PHE A 101 -36.27 5.43 -8.69
CA PHE A 101 -36.62 4.99 -7.33
C PHE A 101 -36.49 3.49 -7.16
N THR A 102 -36.84 2.71 -8.19
CA THR A 102 -36.70 1.26 -8.17
C THR A 102 -35.22 0.81 -8.07
N ASP A 103 -34.31 1.50 -8.73
CA ASP A 103 -32.88 1.17 -8.68
C ASP A 103 -32.26 1.59 -7.35
N ILE A 104 -32.73 2.71 -6.78
CA ILE A 104 -32.34 3.16 -5.43
C ILE A 104 -32.77 2.13 -4.38
N ASP A 105 -34.00 1.64 -4.45
CA ASP A 105 -34.52 0.62 -3.53
C ASP A 105 -33.77 -0.71 -3.66
N LYS A 106 -33.47 -1.13 -4.90
CA LYS A 106 -32.68 -2.35 -5.15
C LYS A 106 -31.25 -2.25 -4.64
N ALA A 107 -30.57 -1.11 -4.82
CA ALA A 107 -29.19 -0.91 -4.40
C ALA A 107 -29.08 -0.68 -2.88
N GLY A 108 -30.09 -0.06 -2.29
CA GLY A 108 -30.16 0.32 -0.88
C GLY A 108 -29.34 1.58 -0.57
N THR A 109 -29.94 2.49 0.19
CA THR A 109 -29.31 3.77 0.56
C THR A 109 -28.00 3.58 1.34
N SER A 110 -27.94 2.59 2.23
CA SER A 110 -26.74 2.25 3.00
C SER A 110 -25.56 1.88 2.08
N THR A 111 -25.81 1.12 1.02
CA THR A 111 -24.78 0.75 0.04
C THR A 111 -24.28 1.97 -0.72
N MET A 112 -25.15 2.89 -1.11
CA MET A 112 -24.78 4.11 -1.81
C MET A 112 -23.90 5.01 -0.93
N ILE A 113 -24.28 5.17 0.34
CA ILE A 113 -23.46 5.93 1.33
C ILE A 113 -22.09 5.30 1.49
N THR A 114 -22.00 3.97 1.63
CA THR A 114 -20.73 3.26 1.77
C THR A 114 -19.85 3.46 0.54
N ARG A 115 -20.42 3.39 -0.67
CA ARG A 115 -19.67 3.64 -1.92
C ARG A 115 -19.16 5.07 -2.02
N MET A 116 -19.95 6.07 -1.65
CA MET A 116 -19.55 7.48 -1.68
C MET A 116 -18.50 7.84 -0.63
N THR A 117 -18.45 7.12 0.47
CA THR A 117 -17.55 7.40 1.59
C THR A 117 -16.37 6.42 1.61
N SER A 118 -16.58 5.21 2.08
CA SER A 118 -15.53 4.22 2.33
C SER A 118 -14.83 3.77 1.04
N ASP A 119 -15.60 3.39 0.01
CA ASP A 119 -15.03 2.85 -1.23
C ASP A 119 -14.22 3.92 -1.98
N VAL A 120 -14.75 5.14 -2.08
CA VAL A 120 -14.01 6.26 -2.72
C VAL A 120 -12.74 6.59 -1.94
N ASN A 121 -12.77 6.58 -0.60
CA ASN A 121 -11.58 6.80 0.22
C ASN A 121 -10.53 5.70 0.02
N GLN A 122 -10.96 4.45 -0.12
CA GLN A 122 -10.07 3.33 -0.40
C GLN A 122 -9.42 3.45 -1.78
N VAL A 123 -10.19 3.84 -2.81
CA VAL A 123 -9.66 4.11 -4.15
C VAL A 123 -8.71 5.30 -4.14
N GLN A 124 -9.03 6.39 -3.41
CA GLN A 124 -8.13 7.54 -3.21
C GLN A 124 -6.79 7.10 -2.62
N SER A 125 -6.83 6.29 -1.55
CA SER A 125 -5.63 5.75 -0.92
C SER A 125 -4.81 4.88 -1.87
N GLY A 126 -5.48 4.04 -2.67
CA GLY A 126 -4.86 3.23 -3.71
C GLY A 126 -4.16 4.07 -4.78
N VAL A 127 -4.79 5.15 -5.26
CA VAL A 127 -4.18 6.08 -6.22
C VAL A 127 -2.97 6.77 -5.61
N ASN A 128 -3.08 7.27 -4.38
CA ASN A 128 -1.96 7.91 -3.69
C ASN A 128 -0.77 6.94 -3.51
N MET A 129 -1.03 5.73 -3.07
CA MET A 129 -0.02 4.69 -2.89
C MET A 129 0.66 4.31 -4.21
N THR A 130 -0.11 4.19 -5.30
CA THR A 130 0.42 3.90 -6.64
C THR A 130 1.35 5.00 -7.11
N LEU A 131 0.97 6.26 -7.01
CA LEU A 131 1.79 7.40 -7.43
C LEU A 131 3.09 7.54 -6.61
N ARG A 132 3.10 7.10 -5.35
CA ARG A 132 4.24 7.21 -4.45
C ARG A 132 5.20 6.03 -4.50
N LEU A 133 4.68 4.80 -4.56
CA LEU A 133 5.47 3.60 -4.29
C LEU A 133 5.71 2.74 -5.53
N PHE A 134 4.75 2.70 -6.47
CA PHE A 134 4.79 1.73 -7.56
C PHE A 134 6.01 1.90 -8.48
N LEU A 135 6.41 3.14 -8.79
CA LEU A 135 7.58 3.39 -9.63
C LEU A 135 8.90 3.43 -8.85
N ARG A 136 8.86 3.78 -7.56
CA ARG A 136 10.07 3.85 -6.72
C ARG A 136 10.72 2.48 -6.55
N SER A 137 9.95 1.46 -6.18
CA SER A 137 10.48 0.15 -5.80
C SER A 137 11.30 -0.52 -6.92
N PRO A 138 10.80 -0.64 -8.18
CA PRO A 138 11.60 -1.21 -9.26
C PRO A 138 12.89 -0.42 -9.52
N ILE A 139 12.83 0.90 -9.49
CA ILE A 139 13.97 1.74 -9.80
C ILE A 139 15.06 1.65 -8.73
N ILE A 140 14.69 1.55 -7.45
CA ILE A 140 15.68 1.32 -6.40
C ILE A 140 16.36 -0.04 -6.59
N VAL A 141 15.59 -1.11 -6.88
CA VAL A 141 16.15 -2.45 -7.05
C VAL A 141 17.08 -2.51 -8.26
N PHE A 142 16.62 -2.05 -9.43
CA PHE A 142 17.44 -2.06 -10.64
C PHE A 142 18.60 -1.04 -10.56
N GLY A 143 18.36 0.14 -9.97
CA GLY A 143 19.39 1.14 -9.76
C GLY A 143 20.52 0.66 -8.84
N ALA A 144 20.15 0.05 -7.71
CA ALA A 144 21.14 -0.54 -6.79
C ALA A 144 21.93 -1.68 -7.47
N MET A 145 21.26 -2.50 -8.27
CA MET A 145 21.93 -3.56 -9.03
C MET A 145 22.94 -2.98 -10.05
N ILE A 146 22.55 -1.99 -10.83
CA ILE A 146 23.44 -1.32 -11.79
C ILE A 146 24.62 -0.70 -11.07
N MET A 147 24.42 -0.03 -9.94
CA MET A 147 25.47 0.55 -9.14
C MET A 147 26.41 -0.50 -8.55
N ALA A 148 25.89 -1.64 -8.09
CA ALA A 148 26.74 -2.74 -7.63
C ALA A 148 27.68 -3.24 -8.73
N PHE A 149 27.23 -3.31 -9.99
CA PHE A 149 28.08 -3.67 -11.12
C PHE A 149 29.20 -2.67 -11.40
N THR A 150 29.02 -1.39 -11.06
CA THR A 150 30.08 -0.37 -11.21
C THR A 150 31.17 -0.46 -10.13
N ILE A 151 30.86 -1.08 -9.00
CA ILE A 151 31.79 -1.20 -7.86
C ILE A 151 32.55 -2.54 -7.95
N ASP A 152 31.86 -3.66 -7.99
CA ASP A 152 32.43 -5.00 -8.09
C ASP A 152 31.49 -5.97 -8.81
N VAL A 153 31.91 -6.46 -9.96
CA VAL A 153 31.13 -7.39 -10.79
C VAL A 153 30.87 -8.70 -10.08
N LYS A 154 31.83 -9.23 -9.30
CA LYS A 154 31.67 -10.51 -8.59
C LYS A 154 30.61 -10.42 -7.51
N CYS A 155 30.66 -9.34 -6.72
CA CYS A 155 29.63 -9.08 -5.70
C CYS A 155 28.26 -8.77 -6.32
N ALA A 156 28.23 -8.06 -7.45
CA ALA A 156 26.99 -7.77 -8.16
C ALA A 156 26.26 -9.03 -8.70
N LEU A 157 27.01 -10.07 -9.09
CA LEU A 157 26.42 -11.34 -9.53
C LEU A 157 25.57 -12.00 -8.43
N ILE A 158 25.90 -11.77 -7.15
CA ILE A 158 25.08 -12.24 -6.02
C ILE A 158 23.66 -11.67 -6.10
N PHE A 159 23.52 -10.37 -6.42
CA PHE A 159 22.22 -9.72 -6.56
C PHE A 159 21.41 -10.27 -7.74
N VAL A 160 22.08 -10.64 -8.85
CA VAL A 160 21.43 -11.24 -10.03
C VAL A 160 20.78 -12.58 -9.69
N VAL A 161 21.36 -13.34 -8.75
CA VAL A 161 20.80 -14.60 -8.27
C VAL A 161 19.80 -14.39 -7.13
N ALA A 162 20.14 -13.51 -6.18
CA ALA A 162 19.32 -13.27 -5.00
C ALA A 162 17.96 -12.62 -5.33
N ILE A 163 17.92 -11.64 -6.25
CA ILE A 163 16.67 -10.93 -6.59
C ILE A 163 15.62 -11.87 -7.20
N PRO A 164 15.91 -12.70 -8.23
CA PRO A 164 14.95 -13.67 -8.73
C PRO A 164 14.55 -14.71 -7.68
N LEU A 165 15.51 -15.21 -6.90
CA LEU A 165 15.23 -16.17 -5.84
C LEU A 165 14.24 -15.61 -4.81
N LEU A 166 14.50 -14.39 -4.30
CA LEU A 166 13.60 -13.70 -3.40
C LEU A 166 12.24 -13.42 -4.05
N SER A 167 12.23 -13.04 -5.32
CA SER A 167 10.99 -12.82 -6.07
C SER A 167 10.14 -14.09 -6.12
N VAL A 168 10.73 -15.24 -6.43
CA VAL A 168 10.02 -16.52 -6.45
C VAL A 168 9.44 -16.85 -5.06
N VAL A 169 10.22 -16.67 -4.00
CA VAL A 169 9.76 -16.91 -2.61
C VAL A 169 8.61 -15.97 -2.26
N VAL A 170 8.77 -14.67 -2.48
CA VAL A 170 7.75 -13.66 -2.14
C VAL A 170 6.46 -13.88 -2.94
N PHE A 171 6.56 -14.09 -4.26
CA PHE A 171 5.38 -14.38 -5.09
C PHE A 171 4.74 -15.72 -4.69
N GLY A 172 5.52 -16.73 -4.35
CA GLY A 172 5.04 -18.01 -3.84
C GLY A 172 4.23 -17.84 -2.56
N ILE A 173 4.73 -17.07 -1.60
CA ILE A 173 4.02 -16.75 -0.35
C ILE A 173 2.73 -15.97 -0.65
N ILE A 174 2.79 -14.92 -1.46
CA ILE A 174 1.62 -14.10 -1.80
C ILE A 174 0.52 -14.95 -2.46
N LEU A 175 0.87 -15.74 -3.47
CA LEU A 175 -0.10 -16.58 -4.18
C LEU A 175 -0.73 -17.66 -3.26
N SER A 176 0.05 -18.20 -2.34
CA SER A 176 -0.44 -19.17 -1.35
C SER A 176 -1.31 -18.52 -0.28
N THR A 177 -1.02 -17.27 0.09
CA THR A 177 -1.68 -16.58 1.19
C THR A 177 -3.02 -15.94 0.78
N ILE A 178 -3.16 -15.48 -0.48
CA ILE A 178 -4.40 -14.88 -0.99
C ILE A 178 -5.64 -15.76 -0.77
N PRO A 179 -5.65 -17.07 -1.14
CA PRO A 179 -6.81 -17.93 -0.91
C PRO A 179 -7.08 -18.19 0.58
N LEU A 180 -6.03 -18.19 1.40
CA LEU A 180 -6.16 -18.35 2.85
C LEU A 180 -6.84 -17.14 3.49
N TYR A 181 -6.46 -15.92 3.11
CA TYR A 181 -7.15 -14.70 3.56
C TYR A 181 -8.61 -14.66 3.15
N LYS A 182 -8.97 -15.18 1.98
CA LYS A 182 -10.39 -15.32 1.58
C LYS A 182 -11.16 -16.26 2.52
N LYS A 183 -10.53 -17.36 2.97
CA LYS A 183 -11.14 -18.27 3.94
C LYS A 183 -11.30 -17.60 5.31
N VAL A 184 -10.30 -16.84 5.76
CA VAL A 184 -10.40 -16.03 7.00
C VAL A 184 -11.57 -15.05 6.90
N GLN A 185 -11.69 -14.33 5.78
CA GLN A 185 -12.80 -13.40 5.57
C GLN A 185 -14.15 -14.10 5.62
N SER A 186 -14.30 -15.25 4.97
CA SER A 186 -15.54 -16.04 5.03
C SER A 186 -15.89 -16.49 6.46
N LYS A 187 -14.88 -16.86 7.28
CA LYS A 187 -15.09 -17.18 8.69
C LYS A 187 -15.49 -15.97 9.52
N LEU A 188 -14.88 -14.82 9.26
CA LEU A 188 -15.26 -13.56 9.89
C LEU A 188 -16.71 -13.19 9.56
N ASP A 189 -17.13 -13.34 8.30
CA ASP A 189 -18.49 -13.07 7.87
C ASP A 189 -19.51 -13.98 8.57
N GLN A 190 -19.15 -15.26 8.85
CA GLN A 190 -19.97 -16.17 9.65
C GLN A 190 -20.12 -15.68 11.10
N VAL A 191 -19.04 -15.27 11.76
CA VAL A 191 -19.09 -14.73 13.14
C VAL A 191 -19.94 -13.46 13.19
N LEU A 192 -19.75 -12.55 12.20
CA LEU A 192 -20.57 -11.33 12.09
C LEU A 192 -22.03 -11.64 11.81
N GLY A 193 -22.31 -12.67 11.01
CA GLY A 193 -23.68 -13.17 10.76
C GLY A 193 -24.36 -13.63 12.06
N ILE A 194 -23.70 -14.49 12.83
CA ILE A 194 -24.21 -14.96 14.12
C ILE A 194 -24.45 -13.79 15.08
N THR A 195 -23.51 -12.85 15.15
CA THR A 195 -23.66 -11.64 15.98
C THR A 195 -24.89 -10.82 15.59
N ARG A 196 -25.11 -10.62 14.29
CA ARG A 196 -26.27 -9.89 13.78
C ARG A 196 -27.58 -10.63 14.07
N GLU A 197 -27.61 -11.94 13.85
CA GLU A 197 -28.76 -12.79 14.18
C GLU A 197 -29.11 -12.68 15.66
N ASN A 198 -28.11 -12.80 16.55
CA ASN A 198 -28.29 -12.73 17.99
C ASN A 198 -28.77 -11.36 18.48
N LEU A 199 -28.22 -10.26 17.90
CA LEU A 199 -28.68 -8.92 18.27
C LEU A 199 -30.10 -8.65 17.79
N THR A 200 -30.46 -9.11 16.58
CA THR A 200 -31.82 -8.92 16.02
C THR A 200 -32.85 -9.82 16.72
N GLY A 201 -32.45 -11.08 17.03
CA GLY A 201 -33.29 -12.11 17.62
C GLY A 201 -33.24 -12.17 19.14
N VAL A 202 -32.62 -11.23 19.84
CA VAL A 202 -32.36 -11.29 21.31
C VAL A 202 -33.61 -11.55 22.14
N ARG A 203 -34.76 -11.01 21.74
CA ARG A 203 -36.04 -11.25 22.45
C ARG A 203 -36.50 -12.70 22.33
N VAL A 204 -36.33 -13.29 21.15
CA VAL A 204 -36.70 -14.70 20.89
C VAL A 204 -35.75 -15.64 21.64
N ILE A 205 -34.45 -15.39 21.59
CA ILE A 205 -33.43 -16.18 22.28
C ILE A 205 -33.72 -16.22 23.78
N ARG A 206 -34.02 -15.07 24.39
CA ARG A 206 -34.39 -14.98 25.80
C ARG A 206 -35.73 -15.65 26.13
N ALA A 207 -36.75 -15.46 25.28
CA ALA A 207 -38.06 -16.07 25.49
C ALA A 207 -38.00 -17.61 25.49
N PHE A 208 -37.08 -18.19 24.71
CA PHE A 208 -36.89 -19.65 24.60
C PHE A 208 -35.69 -20.18 25.41
N HIS A 209 -35.04 -19.34 26.24
CA HIS A 209 -33.88 -19.72 27.07
C HIS A 209 -32.74 -20.40 26.26
N GLN A 210 -32.42 -19.87 25.06
CA GLN A 210 -31.40 -20.43 24.17
C GLN A 210 -30.05 -19.68 24.26
N GLU A 211 -29.84 -18.84 25.26
CA GLU A 211 -28.62 -18.01 25.39
C GLU A 211 -27.35 -18.84 25.44
N ALA A 212 -27.35 -19.97 26.21
CA ALA A 212 -26.20 -20.83 26.32
C ALA A 212 -25.82 -21.49 24.98
N LYS A 213 -26.82 -21.93 24.22
CA LYS A 213 -26.62 -22.56 22.91
C LYS A 213 -26.07 -21.58 21.88
N GLU A 214 -26.58 -20.34 21.85
CA GLU A 214 -26.07 -19.31 20.96
C GLU A 214 -24.67 -18.82 21.35
N ALA A 215 -24.37 -18.77 22.67
CA ALA A 215 -23.03 -18.47 23.15
C ALA A 215 -22.01 -19.56 22.75
N ASP A 216 -22.39 -20.82 22.81
CA ASP A 216 -21.53 -21.93 22.37
C ASP A 216 -21.32 -21.91 20.85
N ARG A 217 -22.38 -21.66 20.09
CA ARG A 217 -22.31 -21.50 18.62
C ARG A 217 -21.37 -20.34 18.23
N PHE A 218 -21.45 -19.23 18.92
CA PHE A 218 -20.55 -18.08 18.70
C PHE A 218 -19.10 -18.46 19.04
N ARG A 219 -18.88 -19.10 20.21
CA ARG A 219 -17.55 -19.52 20.67
C ARG A 219 -16.88 -20.43 19.67
N GLU A 220 -17.57 -21.47 19.20
CA GLU A 220 -17.05 -22.44 18.22
C GLU A 220 -16.61 -21.75 16.93
N ASN A 221 -17.44 -20.85 16.37
CA ASN A 221 -17.10 -20.13 15.16
C ASN A 221 -15.97 -19.13 15.36
N ASN A 222 -15.89 -18.49 16.54
CA ASN A 222 -14.82 -17.55 16.88
C ASN A 222 -13.48 -18.28 17.09
N GLU A 223 -13.48 -19.46 17.71
CA GLU A 223 -12.29 -20.30 17.84
C GLU A 223 -11.80 -20.79 16.47
N ALA A 224 -12.71 -21.20 15.58
CA ALA A 224 -12.37 -21.59 14.22
C ALA A 224 -11.78 -20.42 13.42
N LEU A 225 -12.29 -19.21 13.59
CA LEU A 225 -11.73 -17.98 13.00
C LEU A 225 -10.33 -17.71 13.56
N SER A 226 -10.17 -17.76 14.87
CA SER A 226 -8.89 -17.52 15.55
C SER A 226 -7.82 -18.52 15.09
N ALA A 227 -8.15 -19.82 15.06
CA ALA A 227 -7.25 -20.86 14.59
C ALA A 227 -6.80 -20.63 13.15
N MET A 228 -7.72 -20.22 12.25
CA MET A 228 -7.40 -19.90 10.86
C MET A 228 -6.52 -18.66 10.75
N GLN A 229 -6.77 -17.61 11.53
CA GLN A 229 -5.94 -16.41 11.57
C GLN A 229 -4.51 -16.70 12.04
N ILE A 230 -4.37 -17.51 13.11
CA ILE A 230 -3.05 -17.93 13.60
C ILE A 230 -2.32 -18.76 12.54
N PHE A 231 -3.02 -19.68 11.87
CA PHE A 231 -2.43 -20.49 10.80
C PHE A 231 -1.91 -19.62 9.65
N VAL A 232 -2.73 -18.66 9.18
CA VAL A 232 -2.34 -17.73 8.11
C VAL A 232 -1.19 -16.83 8.54
N GLY A 233 -1.22 -16.33 9.79
CA GLY A 233 -0.15 -15.48 10.33
C GLY A 233 1.20 -16.19 10.50
N LYS A 234 1.21 -17.55 10.61
CA LYS A 234 2.46 -18.33 10.63
C LYS A 234 3.09 -18.52 9.25
N ILE A 235 2.30 -18.36 8.18
CA ILE A 235 2.74 -18.55 6.79
C ILE A 235 3.11 -17.20 6.15
N SER A 236 2.49 -16.12 6.59
CA SER A 236 2.68 -14.75 6.12
C SER A 236 3.85 -14.06 6.82
#